data_5c2477cef6b8a4e8b2d922c7b1f0adae
#
_entry.id   5c2477cef6b8a4e8b2d922c7b1f0adae
#
_cell.length_a   1.000
_cell.length_b   1.000
_cell.length_c   1.000
_cell.angle_alpha   90.00
_cell.angle_beta   90.00
_cell.angle_gamma   90.00
#
_symmetry.space_group_name_H-M   'P 1'
#
loop_
_entity.id
_entity.type
_entity.pdbx_description
1 polymer ?
#
loop_
_entity_poly.entity_id
_entity_poly.type
_entity_poly.pdbx_seq_one_letter_code
_entity_poly.pdbx_strand_id
1 'polypeptide(L)'
;MKAIEECNDLAPLHNPANLIGIRACQELMPGVPMVAVFDTAFHQTMPDVAYTYGIPYEYYEKYKVRRYGFHGTSHSYVSKRTAEIVGKPYDQMKIIVCHLGNGASISAVNCGKSVDTSMGLTPLEGLVMGTRSGDLDPAIIDFVGKKEGLSLDEMNEVLNKKSGMLGISGVSSDGRDLEAAAETGNKRAQLALDVFDYRVIKYIGAYAAALSLIHISEPTRLALIS
;
A
#
# COMPACT_ATOMS: atom_id res chain seq x y z
N MET A 1 -24.37 -4.65 0.62
CA MET A 1 -24.31 -5.24 -0.72
C MET A 1 -24.27 -4.13 -1.78
N LYS A 2 -25.33 -3.36 -2.00
CA LYS A 2 -25.38 -2.32 -3.03
C LYS A 2 -24.21 -1.33 -2.99
N ALA A 3 -23.83 -0.83 -1.82
CA ALA A 3 -22.67 0.08 -1.68
C ALA A 3 -21.33 -0.57 -2.09
N ILE A 4 -21.17 -1.89 -1.91
CA ILE A 4 -19.99 -2.62 -2.38
C ILE A 4 -20.02 -2.77 -3.90
N GLU A 5 -21.19 -3.03 -4.48
CA GLU A 5 -21.39 -3.10 -5.94
C GLU A 5 -21.06 -1.76 -6.62
N GLU A 6 -21.48 -0.64 -6.03
CA GLU A 6 -21.16 0.72 -6.50
C GLU A 6 -19.66 1.03 -6.49
N CYS A 7 -18.86 0.28 -5.71
CA CYS A 7 -17.41 0.40 -5.65
C CYS A 7 -16.66 -0.64 -6.52
N ASN A 8 -17.35 -1.38 -7.39
CA ASN A 8 -16.69 -2.41 -8.22
C ASN A 8 -15.60 -1.82 -9.13
N ASP A 9 -15.83 -0.63 -9.67
CA ASP A 9 -14.86 0.04 -10.55
C ASP A 9 -13.57 0.45 -9.82
N LEU A 10 -13.64 0.68 -8.51
CA LEU A 10 -12.46 0.98 -7.68
C LEU A 10 -11.67 -0.29 -7.31
N ALA A 11 -12.31 -1.44 -7.25
CA ALA A 11 -11.70 -2.70 -6.87
C ALA A 11 -12.23 -3.88 -7.72
N PRO A 12 -12.03 -3.86 -9.06
CA PRO A 12 -12.69 -4.80 -9.97
C PRO A 12 -12.29 -6.26 -9.78
N LEU A 13 -11.10 -6.49 -9.26
CA LEU A 13 -10.61 -7.86 -8.97
C LEU A 13 -11.08 -8.40 -7.62
N HIS A 14 -11.52 -7.55 -6.69
CA HIS A 14 -11.81 -7.91 -5.31
C HIS A 14 -13.32 -7.85 -4.99
N ASN A 15 -13.98 -6.74 -5.29
CA ASN A 15 -15.37 -6.53 -4.87
C ASN A 15 -16.35 -7.53 -5.47
N PRO A 16 -16.31 -7.86 -6.78
CA PRO A 16 -17.19 -8.88 -7.35
C PRO A 16 -17.03 -10.25 -6.70
N ALA A 17 -15.78 -10.68 -6.47
CA ALA A 17 -15.48 -11.95 -5.81
C ALA A 17 -15.96 -11.97 -4.35
N ASN A 18 -15.75 -10.89 -3.61
CA ASN A 18 -16.23 -10.72 -2.23
C ASN A 18 -17.76 -10.77 -2.16
N LEU A 19 -18.45 -10.14 -3.09
CA LEU A 19 -19.92 -10.17 -3.16
C LEU A 19 -20.46 -11.58 -3.40
N ILE A 20 -19.80 -12.39 -4.25
CA ILE A 20 -20.13 -13.81 -4.45
C ILE A 20 -19.97 -14.56 -3.12
N GLY A 21 -18.86 -14.39 -2.43
CA GLY A 21 -18.61 -15.02 -1.14
C GLY A 21 -19.65 -14.64 -0.09
N ILE A 22 -20.02 -13.36 0.01
CA ILE A 22 -21.05 -12.89 0.96
C ILE A 22 -22.41 -13.54 0.65
N ARG A 23 -22.83 -13.59 -0.63
CA ARG A 23 -24.09 -14.23 -1.05
C ARG A 23 -24.10 -15.70 -0.71
N ALA A 24 -23.02 -16.43 -1.00
CA ALA A 24 -22.88 -17.83 -0.66
C ALA A 24 -23.01 -18.08 0.86
N CYS A 25 -22.35 -17.25 1.67
CA CYS A 25 -22.47 -17.32 3.13
C CYS A 25 -23.91 -17.06 3.61
N GLN A 26 -24.60 -16.07 3.04
CA GLN A 26 -26.01 -15.79 3.39
C GLN A 26 -26.94 -16.95 3.05
N GLU A 27 -26.70 -17.62 1.93
CA GLU A 27 -27.49 -18.78 1.50
C GLU A 27 -27.22 -20.03 2.35
N LEU A 28 -25.93 -20.31 2.61
CA LEU A 28 -25.54 -21.53 3.34
C LEU A 28 -25.69 -21.41 4.86
N MET A 29 -25.69 -20.20 5.40
CA MET A 29 -25.78 -19.94 6.83
C MET A 29 -26.88 -18.93 7.15
N PRO A 30 -28.17 -19.25 6.86
CA PRO A 30 -29.28 -18.34 7.11
C PRO A 30 -29.42 -18.06 8.61
N GLY A 31 -29.59 -16.78 8.96
CA GLY A 31 -29.75 -16.34 10.36
C GLY A 31 -28.47 -16.18 11.17
N VAL A 32 -27.31 -16.50 10.61
CA VAL A 32 -26.02 -16.20 11.25
C VAL A 32 -25.66 -14.73 11.02
N PRO A 33 -25.38 -13.96 12.09
CA PRO A 33 -24.93 -12.58 11.95
C PRO A 33 -23.62 -12.51 11.14
N MET A 34 -23.58 -11.63 10.15
CA MET A 34 -22.40 -11.41 9.31
C MET A 34 -21.88 -10.00 9.48
N VAL A 35 -20.56 -9.86 9.61
CA VAL A 35 -19.85 -8.59 9.72
C VAL A 35 -18.87 -8.46 8.56
N ALA A 36 -19.00 -7.39 7.79
CA ALA A 36 -18.01 -7.05 6.77
C ALA A 36 -16.86 -6.26 7.41
N VAL A 37 -15.63 -6.73 7.20
CA VAL A 37 -14.40 -6.05 7.62
C VAL A 37 -13.71 -5.53 6.37
N PHE A 38 -13.60 -4.21 6.26
CA PHE A 38 -13.00 -3.57 5.10
C PHE A 38 -11.52 -3.28 5.34
N ASP A 39 -10.68 -3.75 4.45
CA ASP A 39 -9.22 -3.62 4.55
C ASP A 39 -8.73 -2.16 4.46
N THR A 40 -9.56 -1.27 3.94
CA THR A 40 -9.31 0.17 3.85
C THR A 40 -9.82 0.96 5.06
N ALA A 41 -10.63 0.36 5.95
CA ALA A 41 -11.36 1.09 6.99
C ALA A 41 -10.44 1.81 7.99
N PHE A 42 -9.33 1.20 8.37
CA PHE A 42 -8.38 1.80 9.31
C PHE A 42 -7.77 3.11 8.78
N HIS A 43 -7.63 3.23 7.47
CA HIS A 43 -7.01 4.38 6.80
C HIS A 43 -8.00 5.54 6.52
N GLN A 44 -9.27 5.41 6.91
CA GLN A 44 -10.27 6.49 6.74
C GLN A 44 -9.99 7.71 7.61
N THR A 45 -9.06 7.62 8.55
CA THR A 45 -8.65 8.73 9.42
C THR A 45 -7.50 9.57 8.83
N MET A 46 -7.00 9.23 7.65
CA MET A 46 -5.99 10.04 6.97
C MET A 46 -6.52 11.45 6.66
N PRO A 47 -5.72 12.51 6.90
CA PRO A 47 -6.08 13.87 6.52
C PRO A 47 -6.04 14.04 4.99
N ASP A 48 -6.75 15.06 4.50
CA ASP A 48 -6.85 15.35 3.05
C ASP A 48 -5.48 15.56 2.38
N VAL A 49 -4.55 16.19 3.05
CA VAL A 49 -3.18 16.39 2.56
C VAL A 49 -2.40 15.09 2.34
N ALA A 50 -2.77 14.01 3.01
CA ALA A 50 -2.12 12.70 2.88
C ALA A 50 -2.77 11.82 1.80
N TYR A 51 -4.09 11.97 1.58
CA TYR A 51 -4.78 11.12 0.62
C TYR A 51 -4.99 11.75 -0.76
N THR A 52 -4.82 13.07 -0.90
CA THR A 52 -5.03 13.74 -2.19
C THR A 52 -3.81 13.59 -3.09
N TYR A 53 -4.04 13.16 -4.33
CA TYR A 53 -2.99 13.10 -5.33
C TYR A 53 -2.80 14.45 -6.02
N GLY A 54 -1.57 14.77 -6.43
CA GLY A 54 -1.21 15.99 -7.18
C GLY A 54 -1.63 15.96 -8.65
N ILE A 55 -2.88 15.60 -8.93
CA ILE A 55 -3.52 15.59 -10.26
C ILE A 55 -4.76 16.48 -10.21
N PRO A 56 -5.41 16.82 -11.35
CA PRO A 56 -6.60 17.67 -11.33
C PRO A 56 -7.63 17.21 -10.30
N TYR A 57 -7.99 18.12 -9.39
CA TYR A 57 -8.86 17.83 -8.24
C TYR A 57 -10.24 17.29 -8.63
N GLU A 58 -10.70 17.63 -9.84
CA GLU A 58 -11.95 17.12 -10.42
C GLU A 58 -12.01 15.58 -10.49
N TYR A 59 -10.87 14.89 -10.60
CA TYR A 59 -10.83 13.42 -10.57
C TYR A 59 -11.14 12.85 -9.19
N TYR A 60 -10.75 13.56 -8.14
CA TYR A 60 -11.21 13.22 -6.80
C TYR A 60 -12.71 13.43 -6.64
N GLU A 61 -13.25 14.57 -7.10
CA GLU A 61 -14.67 14.87 -6.99
C GLU A 61 -15.53 13.89 -7.78
N LYS A 62 -15.15 13.63 -9.03
CA LYS A 62 -15.94 12.85 -9.97
C LYS A 62 -15.78 11.35 -9.80
N TYR A 63 -14.54 10.88 -9.66
CA TYR A 63 -14.20 9.46 -9.67
C TYR A 63 -13.72 8.93 -8.32
N LYS A 64 -13.66 9.77 -7.29
CA LYS A 64 -13.15 9.44 -5.96
C LYS A 64 -11.70 8.95 -5.98
N VAL A 65 -10.89 9.48 -6.92
CA VAL A 65 -9.46 9.17 -7.00
C VAL A 65 -8.73 9.78 -5.83
N ARG A 66 -8.31 8.94 -4.89
CA ARG A 66 -7.55 9.30 -3.70
C ARG A 66 -6.77 8.08 -3.20
N ARG A 67 -5.84 8.30 -2.26
CA ARG A 67 -5.23 7.21 -1.50
C ARG A 67 -6.27 6.61 -0.54
N TYR A 68 -6.47 5.29 -0.62
CA TYR A 68 -7.31 4.53 0.32
C TYR A 68 -6.46 3.75 1.31
N GLY A 69 -5.37 3.14 0.85
CA GLY A 69 -4.54 2.23 1.63
C GLY A 69 -5.19 0.86 1.81
N PHE A 70 -4.36 -0.11 2.18
CA PHE A 70 -4.76 -1.51 2.35
C PHE A 70 -4.05 -2.12 3.56
N HIS A 71 -4.28 -3.40 3.84
CA HIS A 71 -3.79 -4.08 5.03
C HIS A 71 -4.25 -3.42 6.35
N GLY A 72 -5.36 -2.66 6.31
CA GLY A 72 -5.83 -1.86 7.43
C GLY A 72 -6.13 -2.67 8.68
N THR A 73 -6.67 -3.88 8.53
CA THR A 73 -6.89 -4.81 9.63
C THR A 73 -5.57 -5.18 10.33
N SER A 74 -4.53 -5.48 9.56
CA SER A 74 -3.18 -5.78 10.08
C SER A 74 -2.57 -4.55 10.76
N HIS A 75 -2.57 -3.41 10.10
CA HIS A 75 -2.03 -2.16 10.65
C HIS A 75 -2.73 -1.76 11.97
N SER A 76 -4.05 -1.87 12.03
CA SER A 76 -4.83 -1.61 13.23
C SER A 76 -4.49 -2.58 14.36
N TYR A 77 -4.43 -3.88 14.07
CA TYR A 77 -4.14 -4.89 15.07
C TYR A 77 -2.71 -4.74 15.62
N VAL A 78 -1.72 -4.67 14.73
CA VAL A 78 -0.31 -4.60 15.12
C VAL A 78 -0.01 -3.34 15.91
N SER A 79 -0.56 -2.18 15.51
CA SER A 79 -0.33 -0.93 16.25
C SER A 79 -0.95 -0.96 17.66
N LYS A 80 -2.15 -1.53 17.83
CA LYS A 80 -2.76 -1.74 19.15
C LYS A 80 -1.94 -2.71 19.99
N ARG A 81 -1.54 -3.82 19.41
CA ARG A 81 -0.74 -4.83 20.11
C ARG A 81 0.62 -4.30 20.54
N THR A 82 1.23 -3.43 19.73
CA THR A 82 2.46 -2.73 20.10
C THR A 82 2.28 -1.88 21.35
N ALA A 83 1.18 -1.13 21.46
CA ALA A 83 0.88 -0.32 22.65
C ALA A 83 0.74 -1.18 23.91
N GLU A 84 0.04 -2.32 23.81
CA GLU A 84 -0.11 -3.28 24.90
C GLU A 84 1.26 -3.83 25.36
N ILE A 85 2.12 -4.26 24.43
CA ILE A 85 3.43 -4.82 24.73
C ILE A 85 4.35 -3.78 25.39
N VAL A 86 4.32 -2.53 24.89
CA VAL A 86 5.11 -1.43 25.42
C VAL A 86 4.56 -0.90 26.75
N GLY A 87 3.31 -1.22 27.08
CA GLY A 87 2.64 -0.76 28.30
C GLY A 87 2.29 0.73 28.31
N LYS A 88 2.03 1.32 27.11
CA LYS A 88 1.65 2.73 26.99
C LYS A 88 0.26 2.88 26.39
N PRO A 89 -0.50 3.95 26.76
CA PRO A 89 -1.79 4.22 26.15
C PRO A 89 -1.68 4.39 24.64
N TYR A 90 -2.54 3.69 23.89
CA TYR A 90 -2.50 3.68 22.41
C TYR A 90 -2.72 5.07 21.80
N ASP A 91 -3.54 5.88 22.45
CA ASP A 91 -3.85 7.26 22.07
C ASP A 91 -2.73 8.28 22.36
N GLN A 92 -1.61 7.81 22.93
CA GLN A 92 -0.42 8.62 23.21
C GLN A 92 0.81 8.17 22.41
N MET A 93 0.63 7.20 21.50
CA MET A 93 1.75 6.62 20.76
C MET A 93 1.79 7.06 19.31
N LYS A 94 2.99 7.19 18.80
CA LYS A 94 3.31 7.35 17.38
C LYS A 94 4.00 6.06 16.94
N ILE A 95 3.43 5.37 15.98
CA ILE A 95 3.87 4.02 15.58
C ILE A 95 4.01 3.98 14.06
N ILE A 96 5.09 3.41 13.56
CA ILE A 96 5.24 3.02 12.16
C ILE A 96 5.05 1.51 12.11
N VAL A 97 4.07 1.05 11.35
CA VAL A 97 3.78 -0.38 11.18
C VAL A 97 4.23 -0.81 9.80
N CYS A 98 5.10 -1.80 9.75
CA CYS A 98 5.56 -2.43 8.53
C CYS A 98 4.88 -3.80 8.37
N HIS A 99 3.98 -3.92 7.39
CA HIS A 99 3.40 -5.17 6.95
C HIS A 99 4.20 -5.68 5.77
N LEU A 100 5.12 -6.64 5.99
CA LEU A 100 6.08 -7.09 5.00
C LEU A 100 5.77 -8.53 4.59
N GLY A 101 4.77 -8.69 3.73
CA GLY A 101 4.41 -9.96 3.10
C GLY A 101 4.70 -9.92 1.59
N ASN A 102 4.14 -10.87 0.82
CA ASN A 102 4.20 -10.82 -0.65
C ASN A 102 3.54 -9.55 -1.21
N GLY A 103 2.41 -9.10 -0.62
CA GLY A 103 1.98 -7.73 -0.64
C GLY A 103 2.56 -7.02 0.59
N ALA A 104 3.15 -5.85 0.42
CA ALA A 104 3.80 -5.12 1.50
C ALA A 104 3.34 -3.66 1.57
N SER A 105 3.15 -3.16 2.79
CA SER A 105 2.83 -1.75 3.03
C SER A 105 3.36 -1.27 4.38
N ILE A 106 3.54 0.03 4.48
CA ILE A 106 3.90 0.70 5.73
C ILE A 106 2.82 1.73 6.04
N SER A 107 2.49 1.92 7.31
CA SER A 107 1.57 2.96 7.76
C SER A 107 2.15 3.77 8.90
N ALA A 108 1.82 5.06 8.91
CA ALA A 108 2.06 5.99 10.00
C ALA A 108 0.80 6.06 10.88
N VAL A 109 0.94 5.72 12.15
CA VAL A 109 -0.15 5.74 13.14
C VAL A 109 0.17 6.76 14.20
N ASN A 110 -0.68 7.77 14.35
CA ASN A 110 -0.56 8.82 15.34
C ASN A 110 -1.72 8.76 16.31
N CYS A 111 -1.44 8.51 17.58
CA CYS A 111 -2.46 8.48 18.65
C CYS A 111 -3.67 7.58 18.28
N GLY A 112 -3.37 6.39 17.76
CA GLY A 112 -4.38 5.40 17.39
C GLY A 112 -5.07 5.59 16.02
N LYS A 113 -4.71 6.63 15.27
CA LYS A 113 -5.28 6.94 13.95
C LYS A 113 -4.23 6.75 12.85
N SER A 114 -4.59 6.11 11.75
CA SER A 114 -3.78 6.11 10.54
C SER A 114 -3.74 7.51 9.96
N VAL A 115 -2.53 8.08 9.80
CA VAL A 115 -2.34 9.41 9.24
C VAL A 115 -1.69 9.37 7.86
N ASP A 116 -1.06 8.25 7.50
CA ASP A 116 -0.55 7.99 6.16
C ASP A 116 -0.34 6.48 5.96
N THR A 117 -0.31 6.04 4.70
CA THR A 117 0.01 4.65 4.34
C THR A 117 0.61 4.59 2.93
N SER A 118 1.44 3.58 2.66
CA SER A 118 2.20 3.48 1.42
C SER A 118 1.40 3.00 0.22
N MET A 119 0.37 2.16 0.40
CA MET A 119 -0.52 1.78 -0.70
C MET A 119 -1.51 2.90 -1.01
N GLY A 120 -1.88 3.04 -2.29
CA GLY A 120 -2.60 4.18 -2.80
C GLY A 120 -4.08 3.94 -3.10
N LEU A 121 -4.50 4.37 -4.29
CA LEU A 121 -5.81 4.07 -4.88
C LEU A 121 -5.98 2.55 -5.02
N THR A 122 -4.91 1.86 -5.39
CA THR A 122 -4.82 0.41 -5.51
C THR A 122 -3.67 -0.12 -4.66
N PRO A 123 -3.57 -1.46 -4.45
CA PRO A 123 -2.44 -2.06 -3.74
C PRO A 123 -1.13 -2.09 -4.55
N LEU A 124 -1.01 -1.31 -5.64
CA LEU A 124 0.18 -1.25 -6.48
C LEU A 124 1.22 -0.25 -5.98
N GLU A 125 0.77 0.95 -5.57
CA GLU A 125 1.63 2.04 -5.07
C GLU A 125 2.36 1.63 -3.78
N GLY A 126 3.53 2.21 -3.55
CA GLY A 126 4.29 2.10 -2.32
C GLY A 126 5.55 1.27 -2.46
N LEU A 127 5.73 0.29 -1.59
CA LEU A 127 6.90 -0.57 -1.57
C LEU A 127 7.00 -1.41 -2.85
N VAL A 128 8.22 -1.73 -3.24
CA VAL A 128 8.46 -2.87 -4.13
C VAL A 128 7.99 -4.13 -3.40
N MET A 129 7.24 -4.99 -4.08
CA MET A 129 6.62 -6.17 -3.46
C MET A 129 7.06 -7.44 -4.20
N GLY A 130 6.50 -8.58 -3.88
CA GLY A 130 6.87 -9.83 -4.57
C GLY A 130 6.76 -9.75 -6.08
N THR A 131 5.62 -9.28 -6.61
CA THR A 131 5.34 -9.16 -8.05
C THR A 131 4.93 -7.76 -8.50
N ARG A 132 4.67 -6.83 -7.57
CA ARG A 132 4.22 -5.46 -7.84
C ARG A 132 5.39 -4.50 -7.83
N SER A 133 5.39 -3.55 -8.75
CA SER A 133 6.48 -2.57 -8.91
C SER A 133 6.65 -1.64 -7.72
N GLY A 134 5.57 -1.32 -6.99
CA GLY A 134 5.56 -0.17 -6.09
C GLY A 134 5.69 1.14 -6.85
N ASP A 135 6.20 2.16 -6.17
CA ASP A 135 6.39 3.51 -6.73
C ASP A 135 7.32 3.52 -7.94
N LEU A 136 6.87 4.17 -8.98
CA LEU A 136 7.64 4.39 -10.20
C LEU A 136 7.28 5.75 -10.82
N ASP A 137 8.08 6.24 -11.74
CA ASP A 137 7.72 7.38 -12.58
C ASP A 137 6.59 6.96 -13.55
N PRO A 138 5.42 7.63 -13.52
CA PRO A 138 4.31 7.32 -14.41
C PRO A 138 4.67 7.35 -15.91
N ALA A 139 5.67 8.13 -16.32
CA ALA A 139 6.14 8.18 -17.71
C ALA A 139 6.70 6.82 -18.21
N ILE A 140 7.11 5.95 -17.30
CA ILE A 140 7.58 4.59 -17.64
C ILE A 140 6.47 3.79 -18.32
N ILE A 141 5.19 4.01 -17.93
CA ILE A 141 4.03 3.30 -18.49
C ILE A 141 3.91 3.61 -19.99
N ASP A 142 3.96 4.88 -20.35
CA ASP A 142 3.93 5.30 -21.75
C ASP A 142 5.18 4.87 -22.52
N PHE A 143 6.36 5.06 -21.91
CA PHE A 143 7.64 4.74 -22.56
C PHE A 143 7.77 3.25 -22.90
N VAL A 144 7.54 2.37 -21.89
CA VAL A 144 7.66 0.92 -22.10
C VAL A 144 6.50 0.40 -22.95
N GLY A 145 5.27 0.87 -22.71
CA GLY A 145 4.11 0.49 -23.50
C GLY A 145 4.30 0.72 -24.98
N LYS A 146 4.83 1.89 -25.37
CA LYS A 146 5.16 2.20 -26.76
C LYS A 146 6.30 1.36 -27.32
N LYS A 147 7.33 1.07 -26.53
CA LYS A 147 8.49 0.28 -26.98
C LYS A 147 8.15 -1.19 -27.22
N GLU A 148 7.32 -1.75 -26.36
CA GLU A 148 6.93 -3.17 -26.38
C GLU A 148 5.58 -3.40 -27.10
N GLY A 149 4.89 -2.33 -27.52
CA GLY A 149 3.57 -2.42 -28.16
C GLY A 149 2.46 -2.90 -27.23
N LEU A 150 2.56 -2.57 -25.93
CA LEU A 150 1.62 -3.01 -24.89
C LEU A 150 0.48 -1.99 -24.73
N SER A 151 -0.73 -2.50 -24.58
CA SER A 151 -1.89 -1.74 -24.12
C SER A 151 -1.78 -1.33 -22.65
N LEU A 152 -2.65 -0.43 -22.20
CA LEU A 152 -2.70 -0.04 -20.78
C LEU A 152 -3.02 -1.23 -19.86
N ASP A 153 -3.88 -2.15 -20.29
CA ASP A 153 -4.22 -3.34 -19.51
C ASP A 153 -3.03 -4.30 -19.39
N GLU A 154 -2.28 -4.49 -20.47
CA GLU A 154 -1.06 -5.31 -20.47
C GLU A 154 0.04 -4.67 -19.61
N MET A 155 0.19 -3.34 -19.68
CA MET A 155 1.10 -2.62 -18.77
C MET A 155 0.69 -2.76 -17.31
N ASN A 156 -0.62 -2.67 -17.00
CA ASN A 156 -1.11 -2.90 -15.66
C ASN A 156 -0.82 -4.33 -15.19
N GLU A 157 -0.92 -5.32 -16.07
CA GLU A 157 -0.50 -6.70 -15.75
C GLU A 157 0.99 -6.80 -15.47
N VAL A 158 1.84 -6.16 -16.27
CA VAL A 158 3.29 -6.11 -16.04
C VAL A 158 3.60 -5.55 -14.65
N LEU A 159 3.00 -4.40 -14.29
CA LEU A 159 3.25 -3.73 -13.03
C LEU A 159 2.76 -4.51 -11.81
N ASN A 160 1.67 -5.29 -11.93
CA ASN A 160 1.08 -6.03 -10.82
C ASN A 160 1.62 -7.47 -10.68
N LYS A 161 1.99 -8.14 -11.80
CA LYS A 161 2.28 -9.57 -11.79
C LYS A 161 3.69 -9.95 -12.24
N LYS A 162 4.37 -9.08 -12.98
CA LYS A 162 5.67 -9.38 -13.61
C LYS A 162 6.81 -8.47 -13.13
N SER A 163 6.54 -7.62 -12.18
CA SER A 163 7.46 -6.62 -11.59
C SER A 163 7.93 -7.04 -10.20
N GLY A 164 8.29 -6.09 -9.38
CA GLY A 164 8.70 -6.31 -8.01
C GLY A 164 9.99 -7.13 -7.88
N MET A 165 10.11 -7.85 -6.78
CA MET A 165 11.26 -8.73 -6.54
C MET A 165 11.42 -9.79 -7.63
N LEU A 166 10.31 -10.36 -8.12
CA LEU A 166 10.32 -11.29 -9.24
C LEU A 166 10.90 -10.65 -10.50
N GLY A 167 10.42 -9.47 -10.87
CA GLY A 167 10.87 -8.76 -12.08
C GLY A 167 12.33 -8.34 -12.04
N ILE A 168 12.82 -7.89 -10.88
CA ILE A 168 14.22 -7.49 -10.67
C ILE A 168 15.12 -8.72 -10.69
N SER A 169 14.80 -9.75 -9.92
CA SER A 169 15.65 -10.94 -9.77
C SER A 169 15.60 -11.86 -10.99
N GLY A 170 14.42 -12.02 -11.58
CA GLY A 170 14.15 -13.07 -12.57
C GLY A 170 14.15 -14.49 -11.98
N VAL A 171 14.05 -14.61 -10.65
CA VAL A 171 14.12 -15.89 -9.93
C VAL A 171 12.80 -16.23 -9.26
N SER A 172 12.38 -15.42 -8.28
CA SER A 172 11.20 -15.67 -7.46
C SER A 172 10.62 -14.38 -6.90
N SER A 173 9.37 -14.45 -6.46
CA SER A 173 8.73 -13.40 -5.64
C SER A 173 8.89 -13.64 -4.13
N ASP A 174 9.41 -14.80 -3.72
CA ASP A 174 9.62 -15.17 -2.31
C ASP A 174 11.02 -14.76 -1.85
N GLY A 175 11.09 -13.99 -0.76
CA GLY A 175 12.35 -13.51 -0.20
C GLY A 175 13.31 -14.64 0.18
N ARG A 176 12.82 -15.78 0.65
CA ARG A 176 13.63 -16.95 1.02
C ARG A 176 14.36 -17.55 -0.17
N ASP A 177 13.67 -17.64 -1.32
CA ASP A 177 14.29 -18.10 -2.56
C ASP A 177 15.35 -17.13 -3.06
N LEU A 178 15.11 -15.82 -2.87
CA LEU A 178 16.05 -14.78 -3.25
C LEU A 178 17.29 -14.77 -2.34
N GLU A 179 17.11 -14.94 -1.03
CA GLU A 179 18.23 -15.10 -0.08
C GLU A 179 19.09 -16.29 -0.48
N ALA A 180 18.51 -17.45 -0.69
CA ALA A 180 19.23 -18.65 -1.12
C ALA A 180 19.96 -18.45 -2.48
N ALA A 181 19.31 -17.77 -3.42
CA ALA A 181 19.95 -17.46 -4.71
C ALA A 181 21.11 -16.46 -4.57
N ALA A 182 20.96 -15.45 -3.72
CA ALA A 182 22.00 -14.45 -3.44
C ALA A 182 23.23 -15.09 -2.77
N GLU A 183 23.03 -15.98 -1.78
CA GLU A 183 24.09 -16.74 -1.13
C GLU A 183 24.92 -17.58 -2.12
N THR A 184 24.29 -18.06 -3.21
CA THR A 184 25.00 -18.76 -4.29
C THR A 184 25.60 -17.83 -5.36
N GLY A 185 25.56 -16.52 -5.13
CA GLY A 185 26.23 -15.52 -5.97
C GLY A 185 25.33 -14.89 -7.06
N ASN A 186 24.00 -15.08 -7.00
CA ASN A 186 23.10 -14.42 -7.94
C ASN A 186 22.96 -12.93 -7.63
N LYS A 187 23.63 -12.10 -8.42
CA LYS A 187 23.68 -10.63 -8.24
C LYS A 187 22.31 -9.96 -8.38
N ARG A 188 21.41 -10.47 -9.25
CA ARG A 188 20.09 -9.89 -9.43
C ARG A 188 19.14 -10.25 -8.26
N ALA A 189 19.31 -11.42 -7.65
CA ALA A 189 18.60 -11.78 -6.44
C ALA A 189 19.01 -10.86 -5.29
N GLN A 190 20.32 -10.64 -5.09
CA GLN A 190 20.82 -9.68 -4.12
C GLN A 190 20.29 -8.27 -4.38
N LEU A 191 20.35 -7.79 -5.63
CA LEU A 191 19.81 -6.48 -5.98
C LEU A 191 18.32 -6.35 -5.66
N ALA A 192 17.52 -7.40 -5.87
CA ALA A 192 16.09 -7.36 -5.55
C ALA A 192 15.84 -7.18 -4.05
N LEU A 193 16.60 -7.87 -3.21
CA LEU A 193 16.57 -7.71 -1.75
C LEU A 193 17.01 -6.30 -1.35
N ASP A 194 18.12 -5.82 -1.87
CA ASP A 194 18.65 -4.47 -1.57
C ASP A 194 17.65 -3.37 -1.95
N VAL A 195 16.98 -3.50 -3.11
CA VAL A 195 15.95 -2.55 -3.55
C VAL A 195 14.74 -2.58 -2.63
N PHE A 196 14.30 -3.76 -2.20
CA PHE A 196 13.19 -3.90 -1.25
C PHE A 196 13.53 -3.21 0.07
N ASP A 197 14.67 -3.54 0.67
CA ASP A 197 15.12 -2.97 1.95
C ASP A 197 15.27 -1.45 1.86
N TYR A 198 15.87 -0.96 0.77
CA TYR A 198 16.03 0.48 0.54
C TYR A 198 14.68 1.22 0.49
N ARG A 199 13.65 0.63 -0.14
CA ARG A 199 12.31 1.22 -0.16
C ARG A 199 11.65 1.20 1.21
N VAL A 200 11.81 0.14 1.98
CA VAL A 200 11.33 0.07 3.38
C VAL A 200 11.97 1.17 4.22
N ILE A 201 13.29 1.34 4.14
CA ILE A 201 14.03 2.40 4.86
C ILE A 201 13.51 3.79 4.47
N LYS A 202 13.29 4.06 3.18
CA LYS A 202 12.76 5.35 2.71
C LYS A 202 11.38 5.65 3.30
N TYR A 203 10.46 4.67 3.30
CA TYR A 203 9.13 4.86 3.85
C TYR A 203 9.14 5.04 5.37
N ILE A 204 9.99 4.29 6.10
CA ILE A 204 10.18 4.50 7.55
C ILE A 204 10.68 5.93 7.80
N GLY A 205 11.66 6.40 7.05
CA GLY A 205 12.19 7.76 7.16
C GLY A 205 11.15 8.84 6.87
N ALA A 206 10.37 8.67 5.79
CA ALA A 206 9.30 9.59 5.42
C ALA A 206 8.21 9.65 6.52
N TYR A 207 7.81 8.50 7.07
CA TYR A 207 6.78 8.46 8.11
C TYR A 207 7.30 8.88 9.48
N ALA A 208 8.58 8.69 9.77
CA ALA A 208 9.22 9.29 10.94
C ALA A 208 9.13 10.83 10.88
N ALA A 209 9.37 11.41 9.70
CA ALA A 209 9.21 12.85 9.48
C ALA A 209 7.73 13.27 9.61
N ALA A 210 6.80 12.57 8.94
CA ALA A 210 5.36 12.89 8.99
C ALA A 210 4.77 12.80 10.41
N LEU A 211 5.30 11.89 11.24
CA LEU A 211 4.94 11.75 12.65
C LEU A 211 5.68 12.72 13.59
N SER A 212 6.57 13.56 13.06
CA SER A 212 7.45 14.42 13.87
C SER A 212 8.24 13.63 14.93
N LEU A 213 8.77 12.47 14.55
CA LEU A 213 9.61 11.63 15.43
C LEU A 213 11.08 12.05 15.41
N ILE A 214 11.49 12.84 14.44
CA ILE A 214 12.79 13.48 14.34
C ILE A 214 12.63 14.97 14.52
N HIS A 215 13.57 15.61 15.24
CA HIS A 215 13.66 17.06 15.31
C HIS A 215 14.15 17.59 13.95
N ILE A 216 13.28 17.55 12.96
CA ILE A 216 13.45 18.38 11.77
C ILE A 216 12.94 19.75 12.18
N SER A 217 13.77 20.79 12.00
CA SER A 217 13.33 22.17 12.10
C SER A 217 11.99 22.30 11.38
N GLU A 218 11.02 22.95 12.01
CA GLU A 218 9.71 23.20 11.38
C GLU A 218 9.95 23.62 9.93
N PRO A 219 9.17 23.10 8.97
CA PRO A 219 9.32 23.52 7.60
C PRO A 219 9.17 25.03 7.61
N THR A 220 10.28 25.74 7.42
CA THR A 220 10.27 27.16 7.18
C THR A 220 9.25 27.34 6.07
N ARG A 221 8.11 27.97 6.36
CA ARG A 221 7.19 28.43 5.32
C ARG A 221 8.09 29.02 4.26
N LEU A 222 8.11 28.41 3.08
CA LEU A 222 8.72 29.02 1.91
C LEU A 222 8.08 30.40 1.84
N ALA A 223 8.81 31.42 2.31
CA ALA A 223 8.42 32.78 2.09
C ALA A 223 8.32 32.89 0.58
N LEU A 224 7.09 33.11 0.10
CA LEU A 224 6.85 33.45 -1.29
C LEU A 224 7.73 34.68 -1.56
N ILE A 225 8.85 34.45 -2.22
CA ILE A 225 9.64 35.56 -2.78
C ILE A 225 8.79 36.04 -3.95
N SER A 226 8.12 37.16 -3.70
CA SER A 226 7.43 37.96 -4.70
C SER A 226 8.44 38.55 -5.68
#